data_1937e5f5045734ef0cf26a47a73b1c5a
#
_entry.id   1937e5f5045734ef0cf26a47a73b1c5a
#
_cell.length_a   1.000
_cell.length_b   1.000
_cell.length_c   1.000
_cell.angle_alpha   90.00
_cell.angle_beta   90.00
_cell.angle_gamma   90.00
#
_symmetry.space_group_name_H-M   'P 1'
#
loop_
_entity.id
_entity.type
_entity.pdbx_description
1 polymer ?
#
loop_
_entity_poly.entity_id
_entity_poly.type
_entity_poly.pdbx_seq_one_letter_code
_entity_poly.pdbx_strand_id
1 'polypeptide(L)'
;MLEVPLFRLQCGVNSYDWGKVGSDSAAAKFAAATPRDGFSIQSDKPYAELWMGTHPSNPSKDVNTGRTLLDMVEVNAALLAPAVKARYGAKLPFLFKVLSINKALSIQAHPNKKLAEQLHAKDPKNYPDDNHKPEMTIAVTDFEGLCGFRPLAEIAHFLSSVPALRELVGGGEAEAFIATVRGQGSDDSPESTTQNKRALQSAFAALMKSSPDAVSSAAKALVADAETRGADFADGGVEASSGAVLSELVTRLNKQFPDDVGLFVLFFLNYVQMSPGEAMFLKADDIHAYVSGDIIECMAASDNVVRAGFTPKFKDVQTLVDLLTYDYAPIEEQKMEPKEYPFVTLNRTAYSSGSEAILYDPPIDEFSVIRSVLRGSGSKATFDPIDGPSIIICTNGKGKISVGPTVKEIKEGWVYFVGATAELVLESEGDKDDEFITFKAFCEVEDHSNGQKL
;
A
#
# COMPACT_ATOMS: atom_id res chain seq x y z
N MET A 1 -37.18 6.55 -12.39
CA MET A 1 -36.03 7.35 -12.85
C MET A 1 -34.81 6.49 -12.63
N LEU A 2 -33.98 6.29 -13.63
CA LEU A 2 -32.67 5.70 -13.46
C LEU A 2 -31.87 6.67 -12.54
N GLU A 3 -31.42 6.20 -11.40
CA GLU A 3 -30.57 7.01 -10.51
C GLU A 3 -29.31 7.40 -11.29
N VAL A 4 -28.94 8.68 -11.22
CA VAL A 4 -27.66 9.14 -11.78
C VAL A 4 -26.57 8.42 -11.01
N PRO A 5 -25.62 7.73 -11.67
CA PRO A 5 -24.64 6.88 -11.02
C PRO A 5 -23.50 7.72 -10.36
N LEU A 6 -23.89 8.71 -9.56
CA LEU A 6 -22.97 9.60 -8.83
C LEU A 6 -23.50 9.84 -7.41
N PHE A 7 -22.91 9.17 -6.42
CA PHE A 7 -23.30 9.27 -5.01
C PHE A 7 -22.16 9.78 -4.15
N ARG A 8 -22.47 10.74 -3.26
CA ARG A 8 -21.51 11.13 -2.23
C ARG A 8 -21.53 10.11 -1.09
N LEU A 9 -20.36 9.65 -0.69
CA LEU A 9 -20.21 8.61 0.31
C LEU A 9 -19.75 9.18 1.67
N GLN A 10 -20.35 8.67 2.72
CA GLN A 10 -19.84 8.72 4.09
C GLN A 10 -19.03 7.45 4.33
N CYS A 11 -17.74 7.62 4.66
CA CYS A 11 -16.79 6.55 4.86
C CYS A 11 -16.40 6.42 6.32
N GLY A 12 -16.17 5.19 6.78
CA GLY A 12 -15.81 4.93 8.16
C GLY A 12 -14.30 5.05 8.39
N VAL A 13 -13.92 5.65 9.52
CA VAL A 13 -12.53 5.71 9.98
C VAL A 13 -12.29 4.71 11.09
N ASN A 14 -11.20 3.94 10.98
CA ASN A 14 -10.73 2.99 11.98
C ASN A 14 -9.63 3.60 12.84
N SER A 15 -9.67 3.28 14.13
CA SER A 15 -8.70 3.74 15.12
C SER A 15 -7.85 2.55 15.56
N TYR A 16 -6.56 2.59 15.21
CA TYR A 16 -5.53 1.67 15.67
C TYR A 16 -4.40 2.47 16.29
N ASP A 17 -3.62 1.85 17.18
CA ASP A 17 -2.52 2.47 17.93
C ASP A 17 -1.38 3.01 17.04
N TRP A 18 -1.27 2.52 15.82
CA TRP A 18 -0.29 2.98 14.84
C TRP A 18 -0.70 4.22 14.05
N GLY A 19 -1.98 4.65 14.18
CA GLY A 19 -2.50 5.82 13.48
C GLY A 19 -1.90 7.13 13.95
N LYS A 20 -1.90 8.15 13.09
CA LYS A 20 -1.63 9.53 13.48
C LYS A 20 -2.69 10.04 14.45
N VAL A 21 -2.29 10.90 15.39
CA VAL A 21 -3.15 11.35 16.48
C VAL A 21 -3.93 12.61 16.11
N GLY A 22 -5.20 12.62 16.45
CA GLY A 22 -6.06 13.80 16.30
C GLY A 22 -6.12 14.31 14.87
N SER A 23 -5.96 15.61 14.72
CA SER A 23 -5.97 16.30 13.42
C SER A 23 -4.69 16.14 12.58
N ASP A 24 -3.67 15.44 13.06
CA ASP A 24 -2.50 15.13 12.24
C ASP A 24 -2.79 13.99 11.26
N SER A 25 -3.86 13.22 11.51
CA SER A 25 -4.33 12.15 10.64
C SER A 25 -5.12 12.70 9.46
N ALA A 26 -4.66 12.44 8.22
CA ALA A 26 -5.43 12.69 7.01
C ALA A 26 -6.72 11.86 6.98
N ALA A 27 -6.67 10.60 7.43
CA ALA A 27 -7.84 9.73 7.54
C ALA A 27 -8.93 10.35 8.44
N ALA A 28 -8.53 10.96 9.59
CA ALA A 28 -9.46 11.65 10.48
C ALA A 28 -10.05 12.92 9.84
N LYS A 29 -9.21 13.75 9.22
CA LYS A 29 -9.65 14.98 8.52
C LYS A 29 -10.66 14.66 7.43
N PHE A 30 -10.37 13.67 6.61
CA PHE A 30 -11.25 13.26 5.51
C PHE A 30 -12.56 12.64 6.01
N ALA A 31 -12.53 11.85 7.09
CA ALA A 31 -13.74 11.36 7.74
C ALA A 31 -14.60 12.52 8.29
N ALA A 32 -13.98 13.53 8.89
CA ALA A 32 -14.66 14.68 9.44
C ALA A 32 -15.28 15.60 8.37
N ALA A 33 -14.78 15.58 7.14
CA ALA A 33 -15.34 16.33 6.00
C ALA A 33 -16.76 15.85 5.61
N THR A 34 -17.11 14.60 5.96
CA THR A 34 -18.47 14.03 5.82
C THR A 34 -18.82 13.31 7.13
N PRO A 35 -19.10 14.06 8.21
CA PRO A 35 -19.25 13.49 9.52
C PRO A 35 -20.52 12.63 9.60
N ARG A 36 -20.40 11.50 10.30
CA ARG A 36 -21.55 10.73 10.78
C ARG A 36 -21.98 11.25 12.16
N ASP A 37 -23.20 10.92 12.55
CA ASP A 37 -23.73 11.33 13.87
C ASP A 37 -22.75 10.94 15.00
N GLY A 38 -22.40 11.92 15.83
CA GLY A 38 -21.50 11.75 16.97
C GLY A 38 -20.01 11.64 16.62
N PHE A 39 -19.61 11.77 15.34
CA PHE A 39 -18.19 11.78 15.00
C PHE A 39 -17.60 13.19 15.13
N SER A 40 -16.55 13.28 15.95
CA SER A 40 -15.65 14.43 16.02
C SER A 40 -14.23 13.95 16.25
N ILE A 41 -13.25 14.67 15.72
CA ILE A 41 -11.84 14.34 15.93
C ILE A 41 -11.50 14.64 17.40
N GLN A 42 -11.03 13.61 18.11
CA GLN A 42 -10.51 13.73 19.48
C GLN A 42 -9.00 13.93 19.40
N SER A 43 -8.48 14.93 20.11
CA SER A 43 -7.09 15.39 19.98
C SER A 43 -6.04 14.37 20.42
N ASP A 44 -6.41 13.41 21.26
CA ASP A 44 -5.54 12.39 21.86
C ASP A 44 -5.77 10.98 21.30
N LYS A 45 -6.71 10.84 20.36
CA LYS A 45 -7.07 9.55 19.78
C LYS A 45 -6.32 9.31 18.46
N PRO A 46 -5.71 8.12 18.24
CA PRO A 46 -5.15 7.75 16.95
C PRO A 46 -6.28 7.44 15.94
N TYR A 47 -6.05 7.85 14.69
CA TYR A 47 -6.89 7.51 13.55
C TYR A 47 -6.00 7.00 12.43
N ALA A 48 -6.27 5.78 12.00
CA ALA A 48 -5.36 5.00 11.18
C ALA A 48 -5.80 4.88 9.72
N GLU A 49 -7.06 4.53 9.47
CA GLU A 49 -7.54 4.18 8.13
C GLU A 49 -8.93 4.75 7.87
N LEU A 50 -9.12 5.39 6.72
CA LEU A 50 -10.43 5.68 6.14
C LEU A 50 -10.74 4.62 5.07
N TRP A 51 -11.84 3.89 5.22
CA TRP A 51 -12.24 2.84 4.30
C TRP A 51 -13.30 3.29 3.31
N MET A 52 -13.06 3.09 2.04
CA MET A 52 -13.94 3.47 0.94
C MET A 52 -14.26 2.23 0.11
N GLY A 53 -15.47 1.71 0.22
CA GLY A 53 -15.85 0.49 -0.49
C GLY A 53 -17.04 -0.24 0.09
N THR A 54 -17.16 -1.51 -0.29
CA THR A 54 -18.26 -2.42 0.08
C THR A 54 -17.88 -3.43 1.16
N HIS A 55 -16.72 -3.26 1.83
CA HIS A 55 -16.27 -4.23 2.83
C HIS A 55 -17.28 -4.33 3.99
N PRO A 56 -17.74 -5.54 4.37
CA PRO A 56 -18.85 -5.71 5.30
C PRO A 56 -18.57 -5.18 6.71
N SER A 57 -17.31 -5.16 7.15
CA SER A 57 -16.94 -4.68 8.49
C SER A 57 -17.05 -3.16 8.63
N ASN A 58 -16.93 -2.40 7.53
CA ASN A 58 -17.00 -0.93 7.55
C ASN A 58 -17.45 -0.39 6.17
N PRO A 59 -18.69 -0.70 5.72
CA PRO A 59 -19.17 -0.30 4.41
C PRO A 59 -19.39 1.20 4.32
N SER A 60 -19.01 1.80 3.19
CA SER A 60 -19.39 3.19 2.87
C SER A 60 -20.90 3.32 2.69
N LYS A 61 -21.45 4.51 3.00
CA LYS A 61 -22.89 4.78 2.92
C LYS A 61 -23.17 5.99 2.03
N ASP A 62 -24.22 5.93 1.25
CA ASP A 62 -24.72 7.11 0.56
C ASP A 62 -25.22 8.15 1.57
N VAL A 63 -24.71 9.37 1.46
CA VAL A 63 -25.02 10.49 2.38
C VAL A 63 -26.51 10.83 2.38
N ASN A 64 -27.19 10.69 1.25
CA ASN A 64 -28.60 11.10 1.10
C ASN A 64 -29.57 10.07 1.66
N THR A 65 -29.28 8.78 1.48
CA THR A 65 -30.23 7.71 1.82
C THR A 65 -29.80 6.92 3.06
N GLY A 66 -28.52 7.01 3.48
CA GLY A 66 -27.94 6.22 4.57
C GLY A 66 -27.74 4.74 4.23
N ARG A 67 -28.10 4.31 3.01
CA ARG A 67 -27.91 2.92 2.55
C ARG A 67 -26.42 2.62 2.37
N THR A 68 -26.02 1.40 2.66
CA THR A 68 -24.65 0.98 2.40
C THR A 68 -24.41 0.88 0.88
N LEU A 69 -23.19 1.17 0.45
CA LEU A 69 -22.81 0.99 -0.96
C LEU A 69 -22.98 -0.48 -1.39
N LEU A 70 -22.73 -1.43 -0.47
CA LEU A 70 -22.97 -2.85 -0.72
C LEU A 70 -24.44 -3.12 -1.07
N ASP A 71 -25.38 -2.67 -0.24
CA ASP A 71 -26.83 -2.84 -0.53
C ASP A 71 -27.24 -2.19 -1.85
N MET A 72 -26.63 -1.05 -2.19
CA MET A 72 -26.96 -0.33 -3.44
C MET A 72 -26.50 -1.12 -4.67
N VAL A 73 -25.29 -1.67 -4.68
CA VAL A 73 -24.76 -2.45 -5.82
C VAL A 73 -25.40 -3.85 -5.92
N GLU A 74 -25.81 -4.44 -4.80
CA GLU A 74 -26.57 -5.70 -4.78
C GLU A 74 -27.95 -5.52 -5.45
N VAL A 75 -28.65 -4.45 -5.13
CA VAL A 75 -29.97 -4.14 -5.70
C VAL A 75 -29.89 -3.65 -7.14
N ASN A 76 -28.86 -2.88 -7.49
CA ASN A 76 -28.68 -2.31 -8.83
C ASN A 76 -27.31 -2.70 -9.41
N ALA A 77 -27.26 -3.88 -10.01
CA ALA A 77 -26.04 -4.40 -10.62
C ALA A 77 -25.51 -3.60 -11.82
N ALA A 78 -26.31 -2.71 -12.41
CA ALA A 78 -25.85 -1.82 -13.48
C ALA A 78 -24.79 -0.82 -13.00
N LEU A 79 -24.70 -0.58 -11.69
CA LEU A 79 -23.67 0.24 -11.10
C LEU A 79 -22.26 -0.37 -11.20
N LEU A 80 -22.17 -1.71 -11.33
CA LEU A 80 -20.89 -2.46 -11.36
C LEU A 80 -20.43 -2.82 -12.79
N ALA A 81 -21.26 -2.73 -13.79
CA ALA A 81 -21.19 -3.39 -15.09
C ALA A 81 -21.36 -4.93 -15.03
N PRO A 82 -21.89 -5.54 -16.14
CA PRO A 82 -22.16 -6.99 -16.18
C PRO A 82 -20.91 -7.85 -16.00
N ALA A 83 -19.78 -7.47 -16.62
CA ALA A 83 -18.52 -8.24 -16.57
C ALA A 83 -17.94 -8.26 -15.15
N VAL A 84 -17.90 -7.12 -14.46
CA VAL A 84 -17.42 -7.02 -13.07
C VAL A 84 -18.30 -7.85 -12.15
N LYS A 85 -19.64 -7.75 -12.27
CA LYS A 85 -20.56 -8.57 -11.47
C LYS A 85 -20.40 -10.06 -11.74
N ALA A 86 -20.25 -10.46 -12.99
CA ALA A 86 -20.06 -11.87 -13.34
C ALA A 86 -18.79 -12.46 -12.72
N ARG A 87 -17.71 -11.68 -12.66
CA ARG A 87 -16.42 -12.13 -12.17
C ARG A 87 -16.28 -12.06 -10.64
N TYR A 88 -16.75 -10.99 -10.01
CA TYR A 88 -16.51 -10.70 -8.60
C TYR A 88 -17.77 -10.72 -7.72
N GLY A 89 -18.94 -10.93 -8.31
CA GLY A 89 -20.22 -10.86 -7.60
C GLY A 89 -20.74 -9.42 -7.46
N ALA A 90 -21.77 -9.24 -6.65
CA ALA A 90 -22.41 -7.95 -6.44
C ALA A 90 -21.69 -7.10 -5.38
N LYS A 91 -20.39 -6.88 -5.55
CA LYS A 91 -19.52 -6.09 -4.67
C LYS A 91 -18.36 -5.48 -5.46
N LEU A 92 -17.66 -4.51 -4.89
CA LEU A 92 -16.40 -4.04 -5.44
C LEU A 92 -15.31 -5.10 -5.23
N PRO A 93 -14.45 -5.38 -6.23
CA PRO A 93 -13.35 -6.32 -6.09
C PRO A 93 -12.19 -5.75 -5.26
N PHE A 94 -12.20 -4.46 -4.97
CA PHE A 94 -11.16 -3.75 -4.24
C PHE A 94 -11.70 -3.04 -2.99
N LEU A 95 -10.80 -2.77 -2.07
CA LEU A 95 -10.97 -1.84 -0.97
C LEU A 95 -10.00 -0.68 -1.15
N PHE A 96 -10.54 0.53 -1.18
CA PHE A 96 -9.81 1.77 -1.35
C PHE A 96 -9.70 2.48 -0.01
N LYS A 97 -8.51 2.96 0.37
CA LYS A 97 -8.28 3.51 1.70
C LYS A 97 -7.39 4.74 1.67
N VAL A 98 -7.48 5.54 2.75
CA VAL A 98 -6.44 6.47 3.16
C VAL A 98 -5.86 5.93 4.47
N LEU A 99 -4.55 5.73 4.52
CA LEU A 99 -3.83 5.38 5.74
C LEU A 99 -3.06 6.59 6.26
N SER A 100 -3.07 6.76 7.58
CA SER A 100 -2.30 7.80 8.31
C SER A 100 -1.41 7.13 9.34
N ILE A 101 -0.13 6.97 9.01
CA ILE A 101 0.81 6.10 9.70
C ILE A 101 1.76 6.92 10.57
N ASN A 102 1.73 6.70 11.89
CA ASN A 102 2.63 7.30 12.86
C ASN A 102 3.60 6.28 13.50
N LYS A 103 3.19 5.02 13.55
CA LYS A 103 3.97 3.88 14.05
C LYS A 103 4.00 2.80 12.99
N ALA A 104 5.12 2.13 12.81
CA ALA A 104 5.25 1.09 11.79
C ALA A 104 4.17 0.01 11.94
N LEU A 105 3.65 -0.45 10.80
CA LEU A 105 2.80 -1.63 10.74
C LEU A 105 3.66 -2.90 10.79
N SER A 106 3.00 -4.04 11.00
CA SER A 106 3.71 -5.32 10.96
C SER A 106 4.44 -5.53 9.64
N ILE A 107 5.63 -6.12 9.71
CA ILE A 107 6.26 -6.70 8.52
C ILE A 107 5.43 -7.93 8.14
N GLN A 108 4.97 -8.00 6.90
CA GLN A 108 4.00 -8.98 6.46
C GLN A 108 4.14 -9.34 4.98
N ALA A 109 3.52 -10.45 4.61
CA ALA A 109 3.28 -10.85 3.23
C ALA A 109 1.84 -11.35 3.09
N HIS A 110 1.34 -11.40 1.86
CA HIS A 110 -0.01 -11.88 1.56
C HIS A 110 0.07 -13.07 0.62
N PRO A 111 -0.62 -14.19 0.92
CA PRO A 111 -0.55 -15.38 0.10
C PRO A 111 -1.17 -15.14 -1.29
N ASN A 112 -0.62 -15.79 -2.32
CA ASN A 112 -1.27 -15.84 -3.61
C ASN A 112 -2.62 -16.59 -3.53
N LYS A 113 -3.46 -16.46 -4.56
CA LYS A 113 -4.84 -17.01 -4.56
C LYS A 113 -4.89 -18.50 -4.20
N LYS A 114 -4.04 -19.32 -4.83
CA LYS A 114 -4.02 -20.77 -4.60
C LYS A 114 -3.62 -21.12 -3.17
N LEU A 115 -2.63 -20.42 -2.62
CA LEU A 115 -2.20 -20.64 -1.24
C LEU A 115 -3.26 -20.11 -0.26
N ALA A 116 -3.91 -18.98 -0.53
CA ALA A 116 -4.98 -18.42 0.29
C ALA A 116 -6.15 -19.41 0.44
N GLU A 117 -6.58 -20.08 -0.64
CA GLU A 117 -7.60 -21.14 -0.63
C GLU A 117 -7.21 -22.30 0.29
N GLN A 118 -5.94 -22.74 0.23
CA GLN A 118 -5.43 -23.83 1.07
C GLN A 118 -5.34 -23.45 2.54
N LEU A 119 -4.84 -22.24 2.83
CA LEU A 119 -4.69 -21.75 4.20
C LEU A 119 -6.05 -21.52 4.85
N HIS A 120 -7.00 -20.91 4.13
CA HIS A 120 -8.36 -20.71 4.61
C HIS A 120 -9.06 -22.06 4.91
N ALA A 121 -8.96 -23.02 4.02
CA ALA A 121 -9.55 -24.36 4.24
C ALA A 121 -8.95 -25.07 5.46
N LYS A 122 -7.65 -24.86 5.75
CA LYS A 122 -6.93 -25.50 6.85
C LYS A 122 -7.10 -24.76 8.18
N ASP A 123 -7.06 -23.44 8.17
CA ASP A 123 -7.08 -22.58 9.37
C ASP A 123 -7.86 -21.27 9.12
N PRO A 124 -9.21 -21.35 9.03
CA PRO A 124 -10.04 -20.17 8.75
C PRO A 124 -10.03 -19.12 9.88
N LYS A 125 -9.50 -19.47 11.06
CA LYS A 125 -9.35 -18.54 12.17
C LYS A 125 -8.24 -17.53 11.91
N ASN A 126 -7.11 -17.96 11.37
CA ASN A 126 -5.96 -17.12 11.09
C ASN A 126 -5.94 -16.61 9.63
N TYR A 127 -6.65 -17.28 8.72
CA TYR A 127 -6.80 -16.93 7.31
C TYR A 127 -8.30 -16.83 6.97
N PRO A 128 -8.91 -15.64 7.16
CA PRO A 128 -10.37 -15.48 7.22
C PRO A 128 -11.09 -15.62 5.88
N ASP A 129 -10.38 -15.55 4.77
CA ASP A 129 -10.94 -15.70 3.43
C ASP A 129 -10.01 -16.48 2.48
N ASP A 130 -10.53 -16.85 1.31
CA ASP A 130 -9.84 -17.64 0.30
C ASP A 130 -9.20 -16.76 -0.80
N ASN A 131 -9.11 -15.46 -0.58
CA ASN A 131 -8.65 -14.52 -1.60
C ASN A 131 -7.19 -14.09 -1.39
N HIS A 132 -6.53 -13.71 -2.50
CA HIS A 132 -5.25 -13.04 -2.47
C HIS A 132 -5.43 -11.55 -2.11
N LYS A 133 -4.34 -10.90 -1.73
CA LYS A 133 -4.36 -9.51 -1.30
C LYS A 133 -3.19 -8.71 -1.89
N PRO A 134 -3.10 -8.59 -3.22
CA PRO A 134 -2.17 -7.62 -3.78
C PRO A 134 -2.60 -6.21 -3.37
N GLU A 135 -1.62 -5.37 -3.06
CA GLU A 135 -1.81 -4.00 -2.58
C GLU A 135 -1.02 -3.03 -3.45
N MET A 136 -1.51 -1.81 -3.55
CA MET A 136 -0.79 -0.69 -4.13
C MET A 136 -0.85 0.49 -3.19
N THR A 137 0.28 1.17 -3.02
CA THR A 137 0.43 2.34 -2.17
C THR A 137 0.89 3.52 -2.99
N ILE A 138 0.22 4.67 -2.83
CA ILE A 138 0.61 5.95 -3.44
C ILE A 138 0.81 6.97 -2.32
N ALA A 139 1.96 7.59 -2.25
CA ALA A 139 2.27 8.59 -1.23
C ALA A 139 1.41 9.85 -1.40
N VAL A 140 0.76 10.28 -0.32
CA VAL A 140 0.05 11.57 -0.22
C VAL A 140 0.92 12.62 0.46
N THR A 141 1.67 12.21 1.47
CA THR A 141 2.77 12.96 2.09
C THR A 141 4.07 12.17 1.92
N ASP A 142 5.19 12.70 2.36
CA ASP A 142 6.42 11.91 2.45
C ASP A 142 6.13 10.61 3.22
N PHE A 143 6.57 9.50 2.65
CA PHE A 143 6.27 8.16 3.12
C PHE A 143 7.55 7.34 3.27
N GLU A 144 7.57 6.49 4.28
CA GLU A 144 8.61 5.50 4.52
C GLU A 144 8.02 4.10 4.59
N GLY A 145 8.71 3.13 3.98
CA GLY A 145 8.31 1.73 4.00
C GLY A 145 9.48 0.77 3.87
N LEU A 146 9.19 -0.51 4.09
CA LEU A 146 10.08 -1.62 3.75
C LEU A 146 9.40 -2.41 2.63
N CYS A 147 10.12 -2.72 1.53
CA CYS A 147 9.51 -3.39 0.38
C CYS A 147 10.50 -4.30 -0.35
N GLY A 148 10.20 -5.60 -0.38
CA GLY A 148 10.98 -6.61 -1.07
C GLY A 148 12.40 -6.79 -0.53
N PHE A 149 13.07 -7.86 -0.94
CA PHE A 149 14.45 -8.09 -0.53
C PHE A 149 15.42 -7.16 -1.25
N ARG A 150 16.41 -6.66 -0.49
CA ARG A 150 17.52 -5.85 -1.00
C ARG A 150 18.36 -6.62 -2.03
N PRO A 151 19.15 -5.93 -2.86
CA PRO A 151 20.25 -6.55 -3.60
C PRO A 151 21.12 -7.43 -2.67
N LEU A 152 21.45 -8.62 -3.12
CA LEU A 152 22.14 -9.61 -2.28
C LEU A 152 23.48 -9.12 -1.74
N ALA A 153 24.18 -8.27 -2.49
CA ALA A 153 25.44 -7.66 -2.07
C ALA A 153 25.27 -6.77 -0.84
N GLU A 154 24.13 -6.07 -0.72
CA GLU A 154 23.79 -5.25 0.45
C GLU A 154 23.51 -6.15 1.68
N ILE A 155 22.75 -7.24 1.50
CA ILE A 155 22.49 -8.21 2.58
C ILE A 155 23.80 -8.85 3.04
N ALA A 156 24.69 -9.22 2.12
CA ALA A 156 26.01 -9.77 2.44
C ALA A 156 26.90 -8.75 3.19
N HIS A 157 26.80 -7.47 2.84
CA HIS A 157 27.44 -6.39 3.57
C HIS A 157 26.95 -6.34 5.02
N PHE A 158 25.63 -6.33 5.25
CA PHE A 158 25.06 -6.28 6.61
C PHE A 158 25.35 -7.53 7.43
N LEU A 159 25.33 -8.72 6.82
CA LEU A 159 25.78 -9.96 7.51
C LEU A 159 27.25 -9.91 7.91
N SER A 160 28.06 -9.08 7.26
CA SER A 160 29.48 -8.89 7.60
C SER A 160 29.71 -7.77 8.63
N SER A 161 28.93 -6.67 8.54
CA SER A 161 29.16 -5.41 9.28
C SER A 161 28.26 -5.23 10.51
N VAL A 162 27.22 -6.07 10.70
CA VAL A 162 26.30 -6.03 11.84
C VAL A 162 26.42 -7.32 12.65
N PRO A 163 27.26 -7.35 13.72
CA PRO A 163 27.55 -8.58 14.48
C PRO A 163 26.29 -9.23 15.07
N ALA A 164 25.34 -8.44 15.60
CA ALA A 164 24.12 -8.96 16.18
C ALA A 164 23.22 -9.66 15.14
N LEU A 165 23.17 -9.17 13.90
CA LEU A 165 22.46 -9.83 12.80
C LEU A 165 23.11 -11.17 12.45
N ARG A 166 24.46 -11.16 12.31
CA ARG A 166 25.24 -12.36 11.99
C ARG A 166 25.09 -13.45 13.07
N GLU A 167 25.00 -13.06 14.34
CA GLU A 167 24.79 -13.98 15.45
C GLU A 167 23.43 -14.68 15.34
N LEU A 168 22.35 -13.94 15.07
CA LEU A 168 21.00 -14.51 14.93
C LEU A 168 20.84 -15.41 13.71
N VAL A 169 21.39 -15.02 12.57
CA VAL A 169 21.40 -15.87 11.37
C VAL A 169 22.26 -17.11 11.57
N GLY A 170 23.27 -17.01 12.43
CA GLY A 170 24.26 -18.06 12.65
C GLY A 170 25.46 -17.92 11.71
N GLY A 171 26.68 -18.00 12.28
CA GLY A 171 27.92 -17.77 11.54
C GLY A 171 28.07 -18.65 10.29
N GLY A 172 27.64 -19.92 10.35
CA GLY A 172 27.71 -20.85 9.23
C GLY A 172 26.79 -20.45 8.07
N GLU A 173 25.53 -20.11 8.36
CA GLU A 173 24.55 -19.67 7.35
C GLU A 173 24.95 -18.33 6.74
N ALA A 174 25.41 -17.39 7.56
CA ALA A 174 25.91 -16.10 7.09
C ALA A 174 27.11 -16.25 6.13
N GLU A 175 28.10 -17.09 6.48
CA GLU A 175 29.24 -17.38 5.61
C GLU A 175 28.81 -18.08 4.31
N ALA A 176 27.91 -19.06 4.37
CA ALA A 176 27.39 -19.75 3.20
C ALA A 176 26.69 -18.78 2.24
N PHE A 177 25.86 -17.86 2.78
CA PHE A 177 25.21 -16.81 1.97
C PHE A 177 26.25 -15.89 1.32
N ILE A 178 27.20 -15.35 2.09
CA ILE A 178 28.23 -14.43 1.61
C ILE A 178 29.09 -15.11 0.53
N ALA A 179 29.45 -16.38 0.73
CA ALA A 179 30.24 -17.15 -0.24
C ALA A 179 29.45 -17.36 -1.56
N THR A 180 28.15 -17.66 -1.49
CA THR A 180 27.29 -17.81 -2.65
C THR A 180 27.24 -16.51 -3.46
N VAL A 181 26.97 -15.37 -2.80
CA VAL A 181 26.89 -14.06 -3.46
C VAL A 181 28.22 -13.67 -4.13
N ARG A 182 29.34 -13.86 -3.42
CA ARG A 182 30.69 -13.56 -3.96
C ARG A 182 31.08 -14.48 -5.09
N GLY A 183 30.70 -15.76 -5.03
CA GLY A 183 31.08 -16.76 -6.02
C GLY A 183 30.38 -16.60 -7.37
N GLN A 184 29.21 -15.96 -7.38
CA GLN A 184 28.42 -15.80 -8.60
C GLN A 184 28.65 -14.44 -9.29
N GLY A 185 29.10 -13.42 -8.55
CA GLY A 185 29.36 -12.10 -9.12
C GLY A 185 28.12 -11.51 -9.80
N SER A 186 28.23 -11.20 -11.10
CA SER A 186 27.13 -10.65 -11.92
C SER A 186 26.47 -11.70 -12.82
N ASP A 187 26.52 -12.98 -12.44
CA ASP A 187 25.87 -14.04 -13.23
C ASP A 187 24.35 -14.09 -12.95
N ASP A 188 23.56 -13.64 -13.93
CA ASP A 188 22.09 -13.62 -13.90
C ASP A 188 21.46 -14.85 -14.57
N SER A 189 22.20 -15.95 -14.71
CA SER A 189 21.65 -17.20 -15.25
C SER A 189 20.50 -17.73 -14.36
N PRO A 190 19.55 -18.48 -14.92
CA PRO A 190 18.46 -19.08 -14.14
C PRO A 190 18.96 -20.00 -13.01
N GLU A 191 20.08 -20.69 -13.23
CA GLU A 191 20.72 -21.55 -12.24
C GLU A 191 21.26 -20.72 -11.07
N SER A 192 21.98 -19.65 -11.39
CA SER A 192 22.54 -18.70 -10.44
C SER A 192 21.43 -18.02 -9.62
N THR A 193 20.39 -17.52 -10.29
CA THR A 193 19.21 -16.91 -9.64
C THR A 193 18.55 -17.90 -8.67
N THR A 194 18.38 -19.15 -9.08
CA THR A 194 17.78 -20.19 -8.22
C THR A 194 18.64 -20.46 -6.99
N GLN A 195 19.97 -20.53 -7.15
CA GLN A 195 20.88 -20.74 -6.04
C GLN A 195 20.90 -19.54 -5.08
N ASN A 196 20.88 -18.32 -5.61
CA ASN A 196 20.78 -17.08 -4.85
C ASN A 196 19.51 -17.04 -3.98
N LYS A 197 18.35 -17.34 -4.58
CA LYS A 197 17.07 -17.40 -3.85
C LYS A 197 17.10 -18.44 -2.73
N ARG A 198 17.68 -19.60 -2.95
CA ARG A 198 17.85 -20.64 -1.91
C ARG A 198 18.76 -20.17 -0.77
N ALA A 199 19.88 -19.53 -1.08
CA ALA A 199 20.77 -18.98 -0.07
C ALA A 199 20.08 -17.89 0.76
N LEU A 200 19.32 -16.99 0.10
CA LEU A 200 18.51 -15.96 0.76
C LEU A 200 17.43 -16.57 1.65
N GLN A 201 16.71 -17.57 1.16
CA GLN A 201 15.72 -18.32 1.93
C GLN A 201 16.32 -18.97 3.18
N SER A 202 17.49 -19.61 3.04
CA SER A 202 18.18 -20.27 4.16
C SER A 202 18.57 -19.25 5.24
N ALA A 203 19.23 -18.16 4.87
CA ALA A 203 19.63 -17.10 5.80
C ALA A 203 18.43 -16.42 6.48
N PHE A 204 17.39 -16.10 5.71
CA PHE A 204 16.16 -15.50 6.24
C PHE A 204 15.38 -16.45 7.16
N ALA A 205 15.28 -17.74 6.80
CA ALA A 205 14.67 -18.76 7.62
C ALA A 205 15.42 -18.97 8.96
N ALA A 206 16.75 -18.91 8.95
CA ALA A 206 17.57 -19.00 10.16
C ALA A 206 17.26 -17.83 11.10
N LEU A 207 17.21 -16.59 10.58
CA LEU A 207 16.78 -15.41 11.35
C LEU A 207 15.39 -15.62 11.95
N MET A 208 14.41 -15.98 11.13
CA MET A 208 13.00 -16.09 11.56
C MET A 208 12.74 -17.21 12.57
N LYS A 209 13.64 -18.21 12.67
CA LYS A 209 13.59 -19.31 13.63
C LYS A 209 14.34 -19.02 14.93
N SER A 210 14.94 -17.85 15.07
CA SER A 210 15.65 -17.45 16.30
C SER A 210 14.70 -17.43 17.50
N SER A 211 15.20 -17.86 18.66
CA SER A 211 14.39 -17.85 19.89
C SER A 211 14.13 -16.41 20.36
N PRO A 212 13.01 -16.15 21.05
CA PRO A 212 12.72 -14.82 21.61
C PRO A 212 13.84 -14.27 22.51
N ASP A 213 14.48 -15.12 23.30
CA ASP A 213 15.58 -14.72 24.18
C ASP A 213 16.83 -14.30 23.38
N ALA A 214 17.17 -15.05 22.32
CA ALA A 214 18.26 -14.69 21.42
C ALA A 214 17.98 -13.35 20.72
N VAL A 215 16.76 -13.16 20.21
CA VAL A 215 16.34 -11.90 19.57
C VAL A 215 16.42 -10.74 20.54
N SER A 216 15.91 -10.88 21.79
CA SER A 216 15.98 -9.81 22.80
C SER A 216 17.43 -9.44 23.15
N SER A 217 18.31 -10.44 23.33
CA SER A 217 19.73 -10.19 23.60
C SER A 217 20.41 -9.46 22.45
N ALA A 218 20.21 -9.95 21.23
CA ALA A 218 20.79 -9.36 20.03
C ALA A 218 20.25 -7.94 19.74
N ALA A 219 18.95 -7.68 20.00
CA ALA A 219 18.34 -6.37 19.80
C ALA A 219 18.97 -5.31 20.72
N LYS A 220 19.26 -5.64 21.98
CA LYS A 220 19.97 -4.73 22.90
C LYS A 220 21.37 -4.40 22.39
N ALA A 221 22.10 -5.40 21.89
CA ALA A 221 23.42 -5.20 21.30
C ALA A 221 23.35 -4.35 20.01
N LEU A 222 22.37 -4.63 19.15
CA LEU A 222 22.13 -3.89 17.91
C LEU A 222 21.85 -2.40 18.17
N VAL A 223 20.95 -2.10 19.11
CA VAL A 223 20.58 -0.71 19.45
C VAL A 223 21.78 0.02 20.07
N ALA A 224 22.50 -0.61 21.00
CA ALA A 224 23.69 -0.02 21.60
C ALA A 224 24.78 0.28 20.55
N ASP A 225 25.00 -0.61 19.59
CA ASP A 225 25.94 -0.41 18.48
C ASP A 225 25.48 0.74 17.57
N ALA A 226 24.19 0.78 17.19
CA ALA A 226 23.60 1.84 16.38
C ALA A 226 23.74 3.21 17.05
N GLU A 227 23.38 3.35 18.32
CA GLU A 227 23.49 4.60 19.09
C GLU A 227 24.94 5.06 19.27
N THR A 228 25.87 4.12 19.45
CA THR A 228 27.27 4.44 19.66
C THR A 228 27.98 4.85 18.39
N ARG A 229 27.73 4.15 17.28
CA ARG A 229 28.44 4.35 16.00
C ARG A 229 27.81 5.42 15.12
N GLY A 230 26.51 5.66 15.26
CA GLY A 230 25.80 6.69 14.48
C GLY A 230 26.02 6.58 12.96
N ALA A 231 26.75 7.52 12.37
CA ALA A 231 27.03 7.50 10.93
C ALA A 231 27.93 6.34 10.49
N ASP A 232 28.78 5.81 11.38
CA ASP A 232 29.66 4.67 11.11
C ASP A 232 28.98 3.31 11.37
N PHE A 233 27.71 3.30 11.79
CA PHE A 233 26.93 2.09 12.00
C PHE A 233 26.85 1.25 10.73
N ALA A 234 26.96 -0.08 10.86
CA ALA A 234 26.99 -1.02 9.75
C ALA A 234 28.07 -0.67 8.70
N ASP A 235 29.28 -0.26 9.19
CA ASP A 235 30.41 0.21 8.38
C ASP A 235 30.05 1.33 7.37
N GLY A 236 29.20 2.27 7.83
CA GLY A 236 28.70 3.41 7.04
C GLY A 236 27.44 3.11 6.23
N GLY A 237 26.96 1.86 6.27
CA GLY A 237 25.77 1.42 5.54
C GLY A 237 26.04 1.06 4.08
N VAL A 238 25.03 1.27 3.23
CA VAL A 238 25.06 1.05 1.77
C VAL A 238 24.57 2.30 1.06
N GLU A 239 24.74 2.38 -0.27
CA GLU A 239 24.35 3.53 -1.08
C GLU A 239 22.86 3.91 -0.86
N ALA A 240 21.97 2.91 -0.85
CA ALA A 240 20.54 3.11 -0.66
C ALA A 240 20.14 3.45 0.79
N SER A 241 21.00 3.22 1.78
CA SER A 241 20.72 3.43 3.20
C SER A 241 22.02 3.65 3.98
N SER A 242 22.38 4.90 4.24
CA SER A 242 23.60 5.23 5.00
C SER A 242 23.53 4.74 6.45
N GLY A 243 24.70 4.59 7.09
CA GLY A 243 24.81 4.21 8.50
C GLY A 243 24.03 5.12 9.43
N ALA A 244 24.00 6.43 9.18
CA ALA A 244 23.21 7.38 9.96
C ALA A 244 21.70 7.12 9.85
N VAL A 245 21.20 6.85 8.64
CA VAL A 245 19.79 6.52 8.39
C VAL A 245 19.43 5.20 9.07
N LEU A 246 20.26 4.17 8.94
CA LEU A 246 20.03 2.87 9.57
C LEU A 246 20.07 2.94 11.09
N SER A 247 20.98 3.71 11.66
CA SER A 247 21.09 3.93 13.11
C SER A 247 19.83 4.60 13.67
N GLU A 248 19.34 5.67 13.01
CA GLU A 248 18.10 6.35 13.38
C GLU A 248 16.90 5.40 13.27
N LEU A 249 16.79 4.66 12.15
CA LEU A 249 15.69 3.74 11.89
C LEU A 249 15.63 2.61 12.93
N VAL A 250 16.75 1.97 13.24
CA VAL A 250 16.84 0.92 14.28
C VAL A 250 16.40 1.47 15.63
N THR A 251 16.93 2.63 16.03
CA THR A 251 16.61 3.24 17.32
C THR A 251 15.13 3.62 17.42
N ARG A 252 14.57 4.20 16.37
CA ARG A 252 13.16 4.59 16.29
C ARG A 252 12.25 3.37 16.33
N LEU A 253 12.52 2.35 15.53
CA LEU A 253 11.72 1.13 15.47
C LEU A 253 11.79 0.32 16.75
N ASN A 254 12.96 0.28 17.43
CA ASN A 254 13.07 -0.37 18.73
C ASN A 254 12.23 0.33 19.82
N LYS A 255 12.07 1.66 19.77
CA LYS A 255 11.16 2.38 20.68
C LYS A 255 9.69 1.99 20.45
N GLN A 256 9.33 1.68 19.21
CA GLN A 256 7.97 1.26 18.84
C GLN A 256 7.72 -0.22 19.13
N PHE A 257 8.72 -1.08 18.89
CA PHE A 257 8.67 -2.54 19.03
C PHE A 257 9.95 -3.03 19.71
N PRO A 258 10.05 -2.89 21.04
CA PRO A 258 11.24 -3.33 21.77
C PRO A 258 11.50 -4.81 21.56
N ASP A 259 12.76 -5.15 21.29
CA ASP A 259 13.24 -6.53 21.20
C ASP A 259 12.52 -7.39 20.13
N ASP A 260 12.00 -6.76 19.05
CA ASP A 260 11.30 -7.48 17.98
C ASP A 260 12.26 -7.92 16.88
N VAL A 261 12.04 -9.12 16.33
CA VAL A 261 12.83 -9.68 15.21
C VAL A 261 12.79 -8.78 13.97
N GLY A 262 11.77 -7.97 13.81
CA GLY A 262 11.64 -6.98 12.73
C GLY A 262 12.82 -6.02 12.65
N LEU A 263 13.51 -5.73 13.77
CA LEU A 263 14.74 -4.92 13.81
C LEU A 263 15.88 -5.54 12.98
N PHE A 264 15.84 -6.85 12.79
CA PHE A 264 16.83 -7.60 12.01
C PHE A 264 16.33 -7.86 10.58
N VAL A 265 15.02 -8.08 10.41
CA VAL A 265 14.39 -8.24 9.09
C VAL A 265 14.63 -7.00 8.22
N LEU A 266 14.68 -5.80 8.80
CA LEU A 266 14.94 -4.55 8.05
C LEU A 266 16.26 -4.58 7.25
N PHE A 267 17.27 -5.37 7.66
CA PHE A 267 18.54 -5.50 6.92
C PHE A 267 18.43 -6.39 5.69
N PHE A 268 17.37 -7.18 5.59
CA PHE A 268 17.04 -7.96 4.40
C PHE A 268 16.17 -7.20 3.40
N LEU A 269 15.41 -6.19 3.86
CA LEU A 269 14.43 -5.47 3.05
C LEU A 269 14.93 -4.11 2.58
N ASN A 270 14.49 -3.68 1.40
CA ASN A 270 14.72 -2.31 0.96
C ASN A 270 13.98 -1.34 1.88
N TYR A 271 14.67 -0.30 2.33
CA TYR A 271 14.07 0.84 2.98
C TYR A 271 13.72 1.89 1.93
N VAL A 272 12.44 2.04 1.67
CA VAL A 272 11.89 2.87 0.59
C VAL A 272 11.39 4.18 1.16
N GLN A 273 11.80 5.28 0.53
CA GLN A 273 11.26 6.62 0.77
C GLN A 273 10.55 7.09 -0.49
N MET A 274 9.34 7.61 -0.35
CA MET A 274 8.53 8.11 -1.46
C MET A 274 8.05 9.52 -1.18
N SER A 275 8.18 10.39 -2.18
CA SER A 275 7.57 11.71 -2.22
C SER A 275 6.11 11.63 -2.70
N PRO A 276 5.27 12.65 -2.42
CA PRO A 276 3.87 12.66 -2.87
C PRO A 276 3.72 12.37 -4.37
N GLY A 277 2.89 11.37 -4.69
CA GLY A 277 2.64 10.90 -6.05
C GLY A 277 3.53 9.73 -6.51
N GLU A 278 4.60 9.39 -5.80
CA GLU A 278 5.29 8.13 -6.04
C GLU A 278 4.48 6.95 -5.50
N ALA A 279 4.62 5.79 -6.14
CA ALA A 279 3.84 4.61 -5.82
C ALA A 279 4.68 3.33 -5.84
N MET A 280 4.22 2.31 -5.12
CA MET A 280 4.75 0.96 -5.20
C MET A 280 3.62 -0.07 -5.23
N PHE A 281 3.88 -1.18 -5.92
CA PHE A 281 2.98 -2.32 -5.99
C PHE A 281 3.53 -3.47 -5.15
N LEU A 282 2.71 -3.95 -4.23
CA LEU A 282 3.02 -5.02 -3.30
C LEU A 282 2.28 -6.27 -3.77
N LYS A 283 2.96 -7.05 -4.60
CA LYS A 283 2.36 -8.27 -5.17
C LYS A 283 2.22 -9.37 -4.12
N ALA A 284 1.38 -10.34 -4.41
CA ALA A 284 1.27 -11.53 -3.58
C ALA A 284 2.64 -12.20 -3.39
N ASP A 285 2.84 -12.81 -2.21
CA ASP A 285 4.05 -13.51 -1.79
C ASP A 285 5.30 -12.61 -1.63
N ASP A 286 5.15 -11.27 -1.66
CA ASP A 286 6.23 -10.33 -1.39
C ASP A 286 6.12 -9.72 0.01
N ILE A 287 7.27 -9.59 0.68
CA ILE A 287 7.36 -9.07 2.05
C ILE A 287 7.48 -7.55 2.06
N HIS A 288 6.72 -6.90 2.96
CA HIS A 288 6.70 -5.43 3.08
C HIS A 288 6.26 -4.96 4.47
N ALA A 289 6.46 -3.67 4.74
CA ALA A 289 5.89 -2.96 5.88
C ALA A 289 5.77 -1.47 5.58
N TYR A 290 4.73 -0.81 6.11
CA TYR A 290 4.62 0.64 6.11
C TYR A 290 5.19 1.19 7.42
N VAL A 291 6.01 2.24 7.34
CA VAL A 291 6.73 2.80 8.48
C VAL A 291 6.15 4.14 8.92
N SER A 292 5.94 5.06 8.00
CA SER A 292 5.34 6.38 8.31
C SER A 292 4.77 7.06 7.07
N GLY A 293 3.90 8.04 7.26
CA GLY A 293 3.33 8.88 6.20
C GLY A 293 1.82 8.74 6.05
N ASP A 294 1.24 9.57 5.16
CA ASP A 294 -0.14 9.40 4.70
C ASP A 294 -0.12 8.86 3.27
N ILE A 295 -0.92 7.86 3.00
CA ILE A 295 -0.98 7.17 1.71
C ILE A 295 -2.41 6.94 1.26
N ILE A 296 -2.57 6.83 -0.05
CA ILE A 296 -3.66 6.10 -0.68
C ILE A 296 -3.23 4.63 -0.76
N GLU A 297 -4.07 3.73 -0.27
CA GLU A 297 -3.92 2.30 -0.47
C GLU A 297 -5.10 1.76 -1.27
N CYS A 298 -4.83 0.97 -2.29
CA CYS A 298 -5.83 0.18 -2.97
C CYS A 298 -5.42 -1.28 -2.96
N MET A 299 -6.33 -2.17 -2.58
CA MET A 299 -6.04 -3.59 -2.41
C MET A 299 -7.18 -4.45 -2.92
N ALA A 300 -6.89 -5.67 -3.35
CA ALA A 300 -7.94 -6.66 -3.53
C ALA A 300 -8.60 -6.99 -2.17
N ALA A 301 -9.90 -7.25 -2.19
CA ALA A 301 -10.67 -7.45 -0.98
C ALA A 301 -10.33 -8.79 -0.31
N SER A 302 -9.41 -8.74 0.66
CA SER A 302 -8.99 -9.87 1.50
C SER A 302 -8.43 -9.37 2.84
N ASP A 303 -8.58 -10.18 3.90
CA ASP A 303 -8.02 -9.93 5.23
C ASP A 303 -6.82 -10.85 5.56
N ASN A 304 -6.36 -11.66 4.62
CA ASN A 304 -5.26 -12.60 4.82
C ASN A 304 -3.91 -11.89 5.03
N VAL A 305 -3.22 -12.23 6.13
CA VAL A 305 -1.91 -11.67 6.50
C VAL A 305 -1.01 -12.72 7.11
N VAL A 306 0.21 -12.88 6.58
CA VAL A 306 1.28 -13.70 7.16
C VAL A 306 2.36 -12.76 7.71
N ARG A 307 2.54 -12.73 9.03
CA ARG A 307 3.38 -11.74 9.72
C ARG A 307 4.78 -12.25 10.01
N ALA A 308 5.75 -11.35 9.84
CA ALA A 308 7.16 -11.59 10.15
C ALA A 308 7.62 -10.91 11.45
N GLY A 309 7.34 -9.62 11.62
CA GLY A 309 7.81 -8.83 12.74
C GLY A 309 6.99 -7.57 13.00
N PHE A 310 7.42 -6.74 13.95
CA PHE A 310 6.74 -5.52 14.43
C PHE A 310 5.29 -5.78 14.84
N THR A 311 5.07 -6.91 15.51
CA THR A 311 3.73 -7.30 15.93
C THR A 311 3.74 -8.29 17.10
N PRO A 312 2.82 -8.12 18.08
CA PRO A 312 2.56 -9.13 19.09
C PRO A 312 1.58 -10.23 18.60
N LYS A 313 0.99 -10.05 17.39
CA LYS A 313 0.01 -10.99 16.83
C LYS A 313 0.67 -12.29 16.37
N PHE A 314 -0.16 -13.30 16.11
CA PHE A 314 0.27 -14.59 15.60
C PHE A 314 1.18 -14.46 14.37
N LYS A 315 2.29 -15.20 14.39
CA LYS A 315 3.29 -15.31 13.32
C LYS A 315 3.37 -16.76 12.89
N ASP A 316 3.06 -17.06 11.63
CA ASP A 316 3.25 -18.35 11.01
C ASP A 316 4.58 -18.34 10.23
N VAL A 317 5.66 -18.60 10.98
CA VAL A 317 7.02 -18.51 10.42
C VAL A 317 7.25 -19.51 9.28
N GLN A 318 6.70 -20.73 9.40
CA GLN A 318 6.90 -21.73 8.35
C GLN A 318 6.18 -21.32 7.06
N THR A 319 4.91 -20.92 7.17
CA THR A 319 4.15 -20.41 6.01
C THR A 319 4.83 -19.18 5.42
N LEU A 320 5.34 -18.25 6.25
CA LEU A 320 6.07 -17.09 5.75
C LEU A 320 7.29 -17.47 4.91
N VAL A 321 8.15 -18.34 5.44
CA VAL A 321 9.38 -18.78 4.76
C VAL A 321 9.07 -19.52 3.45
N ASP A 322 7.99 -20.30 3.42
CA ASP A 322 7.63 -21.12 2.27
C ASP A 322 6.92 -20.32 1.16
N LEU A 323 6.17 -19.25 1.52
CA LEU A 323 5.41 -18.48 0.55
C LEU A 323 6.23 -17.44 -0.21
N LEU A 324 7.29 -16.86 0.42
CA LEU A 324 8.00 -15.74 -0.15
C LEU A 324 8.68 -16.07 -1.49
N THR A 325 8.62 -15.13 -2.43
CA THR A 325 9.25 -15.26 -3.76
C THR A 325 10.76 -15.26 -3.71
N TYR A 326 11.33 -14.65 -2.67
CA TYR A 326 12.77 -14.35 -2.58
C TYR A 326 13.33 -13.59 -3.78
N ASP A 327 12.46 -12.83 -4.47
CA ASP A 327 12.89 -11.85 -5.47
C ASP A 327 13.66 -10.72 -4.75
N TYR A 328 14.82 -10.39 -5.31
CA TYR A 328 15.69 -9.35 -4.77
C TYR A 328 16.00 -8.35 -5.87
N ALA A 329 15.88 -7.07 -5.55
CA ALA A 329 16.06 -6.00 -6.52
C ALA A 329 16.38 -4.66 -5.82
N PRO A 330 17.00 -3.69 -6.51
CA PRO A 330 17.17 -2.35 -5.98
C PRO A 330 15.82 -1.62 -5.81
N ILE A 331 15.84 -0.53 -5.03
CA ILE A 331 14.63 0.25 -4.67
C ILE A 331 13.90 0.75 -5.91
N GLU A 332 14.62 1.15 -6.95
CA GLU A 332 14.05 1.71 -8.18
C GLU A 332 13.09 0.72 -8.88
N GLU A 333 13.37 -0.58 -8.78
CA GLU A 333 12.52 -1.63 -9.35
C GLU A 333 11.30 -1.95 -8.47
N GLN A 334 11.27 -1.47 -7.22
CA GLN A 334 10.11 -1.62 -6.33
C GLN A 334 9.06 -0.53 -6.58
N LYS A 335 9.46 0.62 -7.11
CA LYS A 335 8.56 1.73 -7.42
C LYS A 335 7.83 1.49 -8.74
N MET A 336 6.57 1.93 -8.80
CA MET A 336 5.80 1.93 -10.05
C MET A 336 6.20 3.11 -10.91
N GLU A 337 6.35 2.87 -12.20
CA GLU A 337 6.52 3.95 -13.18
C GLU A 337 5.15 4.59 -13.48
N PRO A 338 4.95 5.88 -13.17
CA PRO A 338 3.69 6.57 -13.45
C PRO A 338 3.54 6.78 -14.96
N LYS A 339 2.31 6.58 -15.47
CA LYS A 339 1.97 6.77 -16.90
C LYS A 339 0.87 7.81 -17.04
N GLU A 340 0.93 8.64 -18.08
CA GLU A 340 -0.21 9.47 -18.42
C GLU A 340 -1.44 8.60 -18.72
N TYR A 341 -2.59 8.98 -18.16
CA TYR A 341 -3.84 8.27 -18.46
C TYR A 341 -4.36 8.67 -19.84
N PRO A 342 -4.49 7.73 -20.80
CA PRO A 342 -4.78 8.06 -22.19
C PRO A 342 -6.25 8.43 -22.44
N PHE A 343 -7.19 8.03 -21.55
CA PHE A 343 -8.63 8.22 -21.74
C PHE A 343 -9.16 9.41 -20.93
N VAL A 344 -8.42 10.52 -20.96
CA VAL A 344 -8.80 11.77 -20.35
C VAL A 344 -8.55 12.93 -21.31
N THR A 345 -9.51 13.85 -21.42
CA THR A 345 -9.33 15.13 -22.09
C THR A 345 -9.12 16.23 -21.06
N LEU A 346 -7.91 16.80 -21.01
CA LEU A 346 -7.58 17.97 -20.20
C LEU A 346 -7.81 19.23 -21.04
N ASN A 347 -8.57 20.22 -20.51
CA ASN A 347 -8.68 21.50 -21.18
C ASN A 347 -7.33 22.25 -21.11
N ARG A 348 -6.93 22.83 -22.24
CA ARG A 348 -5.71 23.64 -22.34
C ARG A 348 -6.07 25.12 -22.26
N THR A 349 -6.12 25.65 -21.06
CA THR A 349 -6.23 27.10 -20.82
C THR A 349 -4.88 27.67 -20.35
N ALA A 350 -4.75 28.98 -20.32
CA ALA A 350 -3.54 29.62 -19.76
C ALA A 350 -3.31 29.28 -18.27
N TYR A 351 -4.35 28.80 -17.59
CA TYR A 351 -4.31 28.44 -16.16
C TYR A 351 -4.19 26.94 -15.91
N SER A 352 -4.44 26.09 -16.91
CA SER A 352 -4.35 24.63 -16.79
C SER A 352 -2.96 24.06 -17.15
N SER A 353 -1.98 24.92 -17.35
CA SER A 353 -0.60 24.49 -17.56
C SER A 353 -0.10 23.70 -16.36
N GLY A 354 0.34 22.47 -16.60
CA GLY A 354 0.78 21.54 -15.57
C GLY A 354 -0.32 20.70 -14.93
N SER A 355 -1.59 20.80 -15.40
CA SER A 355 -2.62 19.82 -15.04
C SER A 355 -2.27 18.44 -15.64
N GLU A 356 -2.50 17.38 -14.86
CA GLU A 356 -2.13 16.01 -15.24
C GLU A 356 -3.15 15.00 -14.72
N ALA A 357 -3.20 13.85 -15.37
CA ALA A 357 -3.88 12.65 -14.90
C ALA A 357 -2.94 11.45 -15.09
N ILE A 358 -2.52 10.86 -14.00
CA ILE A 358 -1.52 9.80 -13.94
C ILE A 358 -2.20 8.49 -13.55
N LEU A 359 -1.95 7.46 -14.35
CA LEU A 359 -2.41 6.09 -14.12
C LEU A 359 -1.36 5.30 -13.34
N TYR A 360 -1.81 4.64 -12.30
CA TYR A 360 -1.10 3.59 -11.58
C TYR A 360 -1.84 2.28 -11.86
N ASP A 361 -1.26 1.43 -12.69
CA ASP A 361 -1.88 0.21 -13.21
C ASP A 361 -1.04 -1.01 -12.82
N PRO A 362 -1.33 -1.65 -11.68
CA PRO A 362 -0.65 -2.88 -11.30
C PRO A 362 -1.09 -4.04 -12.21
N PRO A 363 -0.27 -5.10 -12.36
CA PRO A 363 -0.57 -6.23 -13.24
C PRO A 363 -1.62 -7.19 -12.62
N ILE A 364 -2.75 -6.65 -12.20
CA ILE A 364 -3.91 -7.36 -11.64
C ILE A 364 -5.20 -6.80 -12.23
N ASP A 365 -6.30 -7.53 -12.07
CA ASP A 365 -7.58 -7.14 -12.71
C ASP A 365 -8.55 -6.47 -11.73
N GLU A 366 -8.23 -6.51 -10.43
CA GLU A 366 -9.14 -6.02 -9.38
C GLU A 366 -9.24 -4.51 -9.34
N PHE A 367 -8.13 -3.78 -9.63
CA PHE A 367 -8.15 -2.32 -9.59
C PHE A 367 -7.00 -1.67 -10.34
N SER A 368 -7.24 -0.42 -10.73
CA SER A 368 -6.23 0.59 -11.07
C SER A 368 -6.58 1.91 -10.38
N VAL A 369 -5.64 2.83 -10.26
CA VAL A 369 -5.88 4.15 -9.65
C VAL A 369 -5.39 5.25 -10.58
N ILE A 370 -6.18 6.32 -10.71
CA ILE A 370 -5.81 7.55 -11.41
C ILE A 370 -5.66 8.66 -10.38
N ARG A 371 -4.51 9.32 -10.37
CA ARG A 371 -4.30 10.59 -9.68
C ARG A 371 -4.49 11.73 -10.66
N SER A 372 -5.35 12.69 -10.34
CA SER A 372 -5.53 13.89 -11.14
C SER A 372 -5.09 15.11 -10.36
N VAL A 373 -4.33 15.99 -10.99
CA VAL A 373 -3.95 17.30 -10.45
C VAL A 373 -4.43 18.36 -11.45
N LEU A 374 -5.42 19.14 -11.05
CA LEU A 374 -5.93 20.25 -11.85
C LEU A 374 -5.45 21.56 -11.22
N ARG A 375 -4.70 22.36 -11.98
CA ARG A 375 -4.07 23.58 -11.52
C ARG A 375 -4.84 24.82 -11.98
N GLY A 376 -5.25 25.64 -11.02
CA GLY A 376 -5.95 26.88 -11.24
C GLY A 376 -7.44 26.74 -11.57
N SER A 377 -8.16 27.86 -11.49
CA SER A 377 -9.60 27.93 -11.67
C SER A 377 -10.02 27.57 -13.10
N GLY A 378 -11.06 26.75 -13.23
CA GLY A 378 -11.62 26.32 -14.53
C GLY A 378 -10.79 25.25 -15.24
N SER A 379 -9.70 24.75 -14.63
CA SER A 379 -9.00 23.56 -15.14
C SER A 379 -9.91 22.36 -15.06
N LYS A 380 -10.02 21.60 -16.16
CA LYS A 380 -11.01 20.56 -16.34
C LYS A 380 -10.40 19.29 -16.89
N ALA A 381 -10.83 18.16 -16.34
CA ALA A 381 -10.58 16.83 -16.85
C ALA A 381 -11.91 16.13 -17.19
N THR A 382 -12.04 15.64 -18.42
CA THR A 382 -13.17 14.80 -18.86
C THR A 382 -12.63 13.39 -19.09
N PHE A 383 -13.09 12.43 -18.29
CA PHE A 383 -12.71 11.02 -18.38
C PHE A 383 -13.72 10.27 -19.22
N ASP A 384 -13.24 9.51 -20.17
CA ASP A 384 -14.08 8.59 -20.95
C ASP A 384 -14.78 7.59 -20.01
N PRO A 385 -15.98 7.10 -20.39
CA PRO A 385 -16.70 6.07 -19.64
C PRO A 385 -15.86 4.81 -19.46
N ILE A 386 -15.90 4.24 -18.26
CA ILE A 386 -15.24 2.97 -17.91
C ILE A 386 -16.33 1.90 -17.72
N ASP A 387 -16.11 0.68 -18.24
CA ASP A 387 -17.00 -0.47 -18.03
C ASP A 387 -16.80 -1.10 -16.65
N GLY A 388 -16.88 -0.27 -15.62
CA GLY A 388 -16.75 -0.66 -14.24
C GLY A 388 -16.98 0.45 -13.24
N PRO A 389 -17.09 0.10 -11.94
CA PRO A 389 -17.32 1.05 -10.88
C PRO A 389 -16.05 1.80 -10.50
N SER A 390 -16.22 3.02 -10.00
CA SER A 390 -15.12 3.82 -9.45
C SER A 390 -15.47 4.42 -8.09
N ILE A 391 -14.44 4.62 -7.25
CA ILE A 391 -14.52 5.49 -6.08
C ILE A 391 -13.48 6.59 -6.25
N ILE A 392 -13.88 7.83 -6.03
CA ILE A 392 -13.02 9.00 -6.11
C ILE A 392 -13.01 9.76 -4.78
N ILE A 393 -11.82 10.13 -4.32
CA ILE A 393 -11.61 11.00 -3.18
C ILE A 393 -10.86 12.27 -3.61
N CYS A 394 -11.28 13.42 -3.10
CA CYS A 394 -10.49 14.65 -3.16
C CYS A 394 -9.56 14.73 -1.94
N THR A 395 -8.27 14.82 -2.17
CA THR A 395 -7.27 14.91 -1.10
C THR A 395 -6.74 16.33 -0.90
N ASN A 396 -6.97 17.22 -1.85
CA ASN A 396 -6.58 18.63 -1.74
C ASN A 396 -7.46 19.51 -2.64
N GLY A 397 -7.79 20.71 -2.16
CA GLY A 397 -8.52 21.70 -2.93
C GLY A 397 -10.02 21.48 -2.98
N LYS A 398 -10.65 22.11 -3.98
CA LYS A 398 -12.10 22.09 -4.21
C LYS A 398 -12.43 22.23 -5.68
N GLY A 399 -13.62 21.76 -6.07
CA GLY A 399 -14.06 21.81 -7.45
C GLY A 399 -15.47 21.28 -7.62
N LYS A 400 -15.79 20.95 -8.87
CA LYS A 400 -17.02 20.29 -9.28
C LYS A 400 -16.73 18.89 -9.80
N ILE A 401 -17.64 17.98 -9.50
CA ILE A 401 -17.73 16.63 -10.06
C ILE A 401 -19.06 16.48 -10.77
N SER A 402 -19.05 15.99 -12.00
CA SER A 402 -20.30 15.84 -12.77
C SER A 402 -20.35 14.56 -13.59
N VAL A 403 -21.57 14.03 -13.72
CA VAL A 403 -21.95 12.92 -14.59
C VAL A 403 -23.22 13.31 -15.32
N GLY A 404 -23.18 13.42 -16.64
CA GLY A 404 -24.28 13.91 -17.45
C GLY A 404 -24.76 15.29 -16.97
N PRO A 405 -26.08 15.49 -16.72
CA PRO A 405 -26.63 16.77 -16.28
C PRO A 405 -26.42 17.03 -14.76
N THR A 406 -25.95 16.05 -14.02
CA THR A 406 -25.78 16.17 -12.56
C THR A 406 -24.42 16.75 -12.25
N VAL A 407 -24.41 17.93 -11.63
CA VAL A 407 -23.22 18.61 -11.16
C VAL A 407 -23.27 18.72 -9.63
N LYS A 408 -22.19 18.36 -8.96
CA LYS A 408 -22.05 18.43 -7.50
C LYS A 408 -20.74 19.10 -7.14
N GLU A 409 -20.66 19.67 -5.95
CA GLU A 409 -19.41 20.13 -5.36
C GLU A 409 -18.56 18.93 -4.96
N ILE A 410 -17.24 19.11 -4.96
CA ILE A 410 -16.30 18.19 -4.36
C ILE A 410 -15.17 19.00 -3.72
N LYS A 411 -14.76 18.62 -2.52
CA LYS A 411 -13.67 19.29 -1.79
C LYS A 411 -12.89 18.28 -0.94
N GLU A 412 -11.82 18.74 -0.37
CA GLU A 412 -10.94 17.91 0.45
C GLU A 412 -11.72 17.02 1.44
N GLY A 413 -11.41 15.73 1.43
CA GLY A 413 -12.04 14.68 2.23
C GLY A 413 -13.38 14.16 1.69
N TRP A 414 -13.95 14.75 0.61
CA TRP A 414 -15.19 14.25 0.05
C TRP A 414 -14.92 13.06 -0.87
N VAL A 415 -15.76 12.04 -0.71
CA VAL A 415 -15.69 10.78 -1.45
C VAL A 415 -16.97 10.59 -2.27
N TYR A 416 -16.81 10.17 -3.52
CA TYR A 416 -17.91 9.83 -4.42
C TYR A 416 -17.76 8.44 -4.99
N PHE A 417 -18.88 7.74 -5.13
CA PHE A 417 -18.99 6.57 -6.00
C PHE A 417 -19.47 7.03 -7.39
N VAL A 418 -18.85 6.49 -8.41
CA VAL A 418 -19.21 6.67 -9.81
C VAL A 418 -19.51 5.31 -10.41
N GLY A 419 -20.76 5.10 -10.86
CA GLY A 419 -21.19 3.84 -11.47
C GLY A 419 -20.58 3.64 -12.84
N ALA A 420 -20.62 2.39 -13.30
CA ALA A 420 -20.12 1.99 -14.61
C ALA A 420 -20.72 2.79 -15.76
N THR A 421 -19.97 2.93 -16.85
CA THR A 421 -20.33 3.63 -18.10
C THR A 421 -20.65 5.12 -17.97
N ALA A 422 -20.26 5.75 -16.87
CA ALA A 422 -20.46 7.18 -16.65
C ALA A 422 -19.25 7.99 -17.14
N GLU A 423 -19.46 8.93 -18.06
CA GLU A 423 -18.50 9.98 -18.37
C GLU A 423 -18.36 10.89 -17.13
N LEU A 424 -17.15 10.99 -16.60
CA LEU A 424 -16.85 11.78 -15.40
C LEU A 424 -16.14 13.06 -15.77
N VAL A 425 -16.64 14.18 -15.26
CA VAL A 425 -15.97 15.48 -15.42
C VAL A 425 -15.59 16.05 -14.06
N LEU A 426 -14.33 16.46 -13.93
CA LEU A 426 -13.80 17.21 -12.80
C LEU A 426 -13.44 18.63 -13.27
N GLU A 427 -13.79 19.64 -12.46
CA GLU A 427 -13.45 21.04 -12.73
C GLU A 427 -12.97 21.73 -11.44
N SER A 428 -11.78 22.31 -11.47
CA SER A 428 -11.19 23.05 -10.34
C SER A 428 -11.90 24.38 -10.11
N GLU A 429 -12.20 24.69 -8.85
CA GLU A 429 -12.72 25.99 -8.37
C GLU A 429 -11.74 26.69 -7.43
N GLY A 430 -10.48 26.26 -7.39
CA GLY A 430 -9.40 26.91 -6.64
C GLY A 430 -8.93 28.21 -7.28
N ASP A 431 -8.10 28.96 -6.57
CA ASP A 431 -7.42 30.14 -7.11
C ASP A 431 -6.31 29.71 -8.10
N LYS A 432 -5.62 30.71 -8.70
CA LYS A 432 -4.64 30.47 -9.77
C LYS A 432 -3.53 29.49 -9.41
N ASP A 433 -3.09 29.51 -8.16
CA ASP A 433 -1.95 28.71 -7.68
C ASP A 433 -2.42 27.47 -6.87
N ASP A 434 -3.74 27.27 -6.74
CA ASP A 434 -4.31 26.14 -6.03
C ASP A 434 -4.29 24.87 -6.89
N GLU A 435 -4.05 23.75 -6.24
CA GLU A 435 -4.16 22.43 -6.82
C GLU A 435 -5.43 21.73 -6.33
N PHE A 436 -6.22 21.21 -7.26
CA PHE A 436 -7.32 20.31 -6.98
C PHE A 436 -6.87 18.88 -7.29
N ILE A 437 -6.63 18.09 -6.23
CA ILE A 437 -6.05 16.75 -6.32
C ILE A 437 -7.11 15.71 -5.97
N THR A 438 -7.29 14.75 -6.88
CA THR A 438 -8.18 13.60 -6.66
C THR A 438 -7.48 12.28 -6.95
N PHE A 439 -7.92 11.22 -6.26
CA PHE A 439 -7.54 9.84 -6.56
C PHE A 439 -8.82 9.06 -6.88
N LYS A 440 -8.82 8.37 -8.01
CA LYS A 440 -9.94 7.55 -8.49
C LYS A 440 -9.48 6.10 -8.62
N ALA A 441 -9.94 5.22 -7.71
CA ALA A 441 -9.81 3.77 -7.87
C ALA A 441 -10.95 3.23 -8.74
N PHE A 442 -10.67 2.34 -9.66
CA PHE A 442 -11.64 1.72 -10.54
C PHE A 442 -11.27 0.27 -10.86
N CYS A 443 -12.26 -0.51 -11.25
CA CYS A 443 -12.09 -1.85 -11.81
C CYS A 443 -12.71 -1.87 -13.20
N GLU A 444 -11.99 -2.40 -14.16
CA GLU A 444 -12.48 -2.69 -15.50
C GLU A 444 -12.07 -4.12 -15.87
N VAL A 445 -13.04 -4.93 -16.28
CA VAL A 445 -12.77 -6.30 -16.75
C VAL A 445 -12.66 -6.26 -18.26
N GLU A 446 -11.43 -6.34 -18.76
CA GLU A 446 -11.21 -6.47 -20.19
C GLU A 446 -11.71 -7.81 -20.72
N ASP A 447 -12.38 -7.77 -21.86
CA ASP A 447 -12.75 -8.97 -22.58
C ASP A 447 -11.49 -9.50 -23.28
N HIS A 448 -10.81 -10.49 -22.67
CA HIS A 448 -9.55 -11.08 -23.17
C HIS A 448 -9.64 -11.73 -24.56
N SER A 449 -10.76 -11.56 -25.28
CA SER A 449 -10.87 -11.98 -26.68
C SER A 449 -9.94 -11.22 -27.64
N ASN A 450 -9.36 -10.07 -27.22
CA ASN A 450 -8.50 -9.20 -28.05
C ASN A 450 -7.07 -8.94 -27.53
N GLY A 451 -6.63 -9.60 -26.49
CA GLY A 451 -5.19 -9.90 -26.23
C GLY A 451 -4.23 -8.75 -25.96
N GLN A 452 -4.62 -7.59 -25.45
CA GLN A 452 -3.71 -6.59 -24.89
C GLN A 452 -4.33 -5.86 -23.71
N LYS A 453 -3.72 -5.95 -22.50
CA LYS A 453 -3.84 -4.91 -21.48
C LYS A 453 -3.23 -3.61 -22.03
N LEU A 454 -3.88 -2.49 -21.74
CA LEU A 454 -3.40 -1.15 -22.11
C LEU A 454 -2.11 -0.78 -21.44
#